data_c81f6da91dfecee92f81591f2d91af2e
#
_entry.id   c81f6da91dfecee92f81591f2d91af2e
#
_cell.length_a   1.000
_cell.length_b   1.000
_cell.length_c   1.000
_cell.angle_alpha   90.00
_cell.angle_beta   90.00
_cell.angle_gamma   90.00
#
_symmetry.space_group_name_H-M   'P 1'
#
loop_
_entity.id
_entity.type
_entity.pdbx_description
1 polymer ?
#
loop_
_entity_poly.entity_id
_entity_poly.type
_entity_poly.pdbx_seq_one_letter_code
_entity_poly.pdbx_strand_id
1 'polypeptide(L)'
;MVTLVVSTTTDPASFNPASALSAIGTWTPGTSFQGIRSKVNGDVRLLEHDRGIVEEDCLDDRWEEVTGEVVDEIIFLSKHTAVTNRPALTVHPIGVPHLKEGDVPPQGGKPGWAAVPSPRMTPWLILLNKLAQSHNLVPEFEITLEATHHGPVTSKPTMFLEIGSTSEYWQRQDAAQVIAQLVWEGLGMGGGEAVGNWNSMSSNKKILLGIGGGHYVPRHMDIILKGGVWVGHLLSGYSLPMEEPIESKGEKNSNNIGGTWKHAIKVAYDATVEGFPGGEVIAHIDHKSFKGWQKKAIVEYLGEQNIKIGKPGDFY
;
A
#
# COMPACT_ATOMS: atom_id res chain seq x y z
N MET A 1 -9.88 7.78 -18.46
CA MET A 1 -9.63 7.45 -17.04
C MET A 1 -8.38 8.21 -16.62
N VAL A 2 -8.27 8.62 -15.38
CA VAL A 2 -7.15 9.43 -14.90
C VAL A 2 -6.51 8.82 -13.66
N THR A 3 -5.19 8.98 -13.51
CA THR A 3 -4.47 8.66 -12.28
C THR A 3 -4.31 9.91 -11.44
N LEU A 4 -4.71 9.86 -10.18
CA LEU A 4 -4.50 10.94 -9.21
C LEU A 4 -3.17 10.73 -8.47
N VAL A 5 -2.26 11.68 -8.57
CA VAL A 5 -1.07 11.78 -7.71
C VAL A 5 -1.33 12.88 -6.70
N VAL A 6 -1.36 12.54 -5.43
CA VAL A 6 -1.86 13.43 -4.36
C VAL A 6 -0.74 13.85 -3.44
N SER A 7 -0.66 15.13 -3.14
CA SER A 7 0.33 15.70 -2.24
C SER A 7 -0.28 16.75 -1.30
N THR A 8 0.40 16.96 -0.16
CA THR A 8 0.08 18.04 0.77
C THR A 8 1.22 19.01 0.94
N THR A 9 0.91 20.30 1.06
CA THR A 9 1.92 21.35 1.31
C THR A 9 2.40 21.39 2.76
N THR A 10 1.71 20.68 3.66
CA THR A 10 2.03 20.67 5.09
C THR A 10 3.17 19.72 5.44
N ASP A 11 3.62 18.89 4.48
CA ASP A 11 4.60 17.84 4.69
C ASP A 11 5.71 17.87 3.63
N PRO A 12 6.98 18.12 3.99
CA PRO A 12 8.09 18.12 3.04
C PRO A 12 8.25 16.84 2.24
N ALA A 13 8.01 15.66 2.85
CA ALA A 13 8.12 14.37 2.17
C ALA A 13 7.00 14.13 1.13
N SER A 14 5.95 14.94 1.18
CA SER A 14 4.87 14.97 0.20
C SER A 14 5.09 16.07 -0.83
N PHE A 15 5.35 17.28 -0.35
CA PHE A 15 5.48 18.48 -1.19
C PHE A 15 6.72 18.43 -2.10
N ASN A 16 7.88 18.03 -1.58
CA ASN A 16 9.11 18.04 -2.37
C ASN A 16 9.08 17.08 -3.56
N PRO A 17 8.61 15.81 -3.43
CA PRO A 17 8.41 14.94 -4.59
C PRO A 17 7.41 15.48 -5.60
N ALA A 18 6.30 16.07 -5.15
CA ALA A 18 5.30 16.69 -6.04
C ALA A 18 5.89 17.90 -6.80
N SER A 19 6.68 18.72 -6.10
CA SER A 19 7.39 19.85 -6.71
C SER A 19 8.42 19.37 -7.74
N ALA A 20 9.21 18.35 -7.42
CA ALA A 20 10.18 17.74 -8.33
C ALA A 20 9.47 17.11 -9.55
N LEU A 21 8.36 16.40 -9.36
CA LEU A 21 7.55 15.85 -10.46
C LEU A 21 6.99 16.96 -11.36
N SER A 22 6.51 18.06 -10.76
CA SER A 22 6.02 19.22 -11.51
C SER A 22 7.09 19.92 -12.33
N ALA A 23 8.36 19.74 -12.00
CA ALA A 23 9.49 20.27 -12.77
C ALA A 23 9.91 19.36 -13.94
N ILE A 24 9.41 18.14 -14.00
CA ILE A 24 9.64 17.21 -15.11
C ILE A 24 8.51 17.36 -16.13
N GLY A 25 8.86 17.63 -17.38
CA GLY A 25 7.90 17.76 -18.49
C GLY A 25 7.04 19.03 -18.42
N THR A 26 5.91 19.00 -19.12
CA THR A 26 5.01 20.16 -19.25
C THR A 26 3.70 19.87 -18.54
N TRP A 27 3.39 20.69 -17.55
CA TRP A 27 2.14 20.65 -16.81
C TRP A 27 1.28 21.87 -17.10
N THR A 28 -0.02 21.67 -17.24
CA THR A 28 -0.99 22.75 -17.38
C THR A 28 -1.85 22.86 -16.13
N PRO A 29 -2.37 24.06 -15.79
CA PRO A 29 -3.34 24.18 -14.70
C PRO A 29 -4.57 23.32 -14.97
N GLY A 30 -5.03 22.61 -13.94
CA GLY A 30 -6.25 21.80 -13.95
C GLY A 30 -7.37 22.39 -13.09
N THR A 31 -8.38 21.57 -12.79
CA THR A 31 -9.52 21.93 -11.94
C THR A 31 -9.06 22.15 -10.50
N SER A 32 -9.63 23.18 -9.86
CA SER A 32 -9.46 23.43 -8.42
C SER A 32 -10.82 23.31 -7.72
N PHE A 33 -10.87 22.58 -6.60
CA PHE A 33 -12.08 22.40 -5.81
C PHE A 33 -11.76 22.13 -4.34
N GLN A 34 -12.60 22.58 -3.42
CA GLN A 34 -12.48 22.33 -1.97
C GLN A 34 -11.08 22.57 -1.38
N GLY A 35 -10.34 23.57 -1.88
CA GLY A 35 -8.97 23.86 -1.47
C GLY A 35 -7.90 22.98 -2.13
N ILE A 36 -8.28 22.05 -3.00
CA ILE A 36 -7.37 21.23 -3.79
C ILE A 36 -7.06 21.96 -5.10
N ARG A 37 -5.79 22.11 -5.45
CA ARG A 37 -5.31 22.59 -6.74
C ARG A 37 -4.82 21.41 -7.56
N SER A 38 -5.00 21.45 -8.88
CA SER A 38 -4.47 20.40 -9.73
C SER A 38 -3.65 20.93 -10.89
N LYS A 39 -2.73 20.07 -11.35
CA LYS A 39 -1.99 20.21 -12.62
C LYS A 39 -2.23 18.97 -13.46
N VAL A 40 -2.25 19.14 -14.76
CA VAL A 40 -2.56 18.11 -15.75
C VAL A 40 -1.37 17.82 -16.65
N ASN A 41 -1.04 16.55 -16.81
CA ASN A 41 -0.14 16.06 -17.86
C ASN A 41 -0.71 14.72 -18.38
N GLY A 42 -1.21 14.72 -19.61
CA GLY A 42 -1.90 13.55 -20.18
C GLY A 42 -3.05 13.07 -19.29
N ASP A 43 -3.01 11.81 -18.92
CA ASP A 43 -4.01 11.18 -18.04
C ASP A 43 -3.66 11.32 -16.54
N VAL A 44 -2.60 12.04 -16.18
CA VAL A 44 -2.19 12.24 -14.78
C VAL A 44 -2.69 13.58 -14.24
N ARG A 45 -3.21 13.55 -13.02
CA ARG A 45 -3.64 14.72 -12.26
C ARG A 45 -2.79 14.82 -10.99
N LEU A 46 -1.89 15.80 -10.94
CA LEU A 46 -1.12 16.11 -9.73
C LEU A 46 -1.95 17.04 -8.86
N LEU A 47 -2.44 16.54 -7.74
CA LEU A 47 -3.27 17.25 -6.79
C LEU A 47 -2.42 17.75 -5.61
N GLU A 48 -2.70 18.97 -5.17
CA GLU A 48 -2.05 19.61 -4.03
C GLU A 48 -3.06 20.29 -3.12
N HIS A 49 -3.01 20.02 -1.82
CA HIS A 49 -3.84 20.63 -0.77
C HIS A 49 -2.99 21.00 0.47
N ASP A 50 -3.62 21.59 1.48
CA ASP A 50 -2.98 22.10 2.71
C ASP A 50 -3.46 21.37 3.98
N ARG A 51 -4.10 20.21 3.84
CA ARG A 51 -4.59 19.38 4.94
C ARG A 51 -3.71 18.15 5.14
N GLY A 52 -3.97 17.38 6.21
CA GLY A 52 -3.34 16.07 6.42
C GLY A 52 -3.68 15.10 5.29
N ILE A 53 -2.67 14.40 4.76
CA ILE A 53 -2.89 13.54 3.59
C ILE A 53 -3.85 12.39 3.86
N VAL A 54 -3.89 11.89 5.10
CA VAL A 54 -4.80 10.81 5.54
C VAL A 54 -6.23 11.29 5.82
N GLU A 55 -6.50 12.60 5.70
CA GLU A 55 -7.83 13.22 5.88
C GLU A 55 -8.62 13.31 4.57
N GLU A 56 -8.02 12.93 3.44
CA GLU A 56 -8.62 13.04 2.11
C GLU A 56 -9.53 11.84 1.76
N ASP A 57 -10.43 11.50 2.67
CA ASP A 57 -11.41 10.45 2.45
C ASP A 57 -12.26 10.69 1.19
N CYS A 58 -12.49 9.60 0.43
CA CYS A 58 -13.30 9.57 -0.78
C CYS A 58 -12.86 10.62 -1.83
N LEU A 59 -11.55 10.88 -1.94
CA LEU A 59 -11.02 11.86 -2.88
C LEU A 59 -11.35 11.51 -4.33
N ASP A 60 -11.32 10.25 -4.66
CA ASP A 60 -11.71 9.69 -5.95
C ASP A 60 -13.18 10.03 -6.31
N ASP A 61 -14.12 9.71 -5.42
CA ASP A 61 -15.54 10.01 -5.63
C ASP A 61 -15.80 11.52 -5.75
N ARG A 62 -15.17 12.32 -4.89
CA ARG A 62 -15.25 13.79 -4.93
C ARG A 62 -14.66 14.39 -6.20
N TRP A 63 -13.55 13.80 -6.70
CA TRP A 63 -12.95 14.20 -7.96
C TRP A 63 -13.89 13.90 -9.14
N GLU A 64 -14.40 12.66 -9.20
CA GLU A 64 -15.33 12.23 -10.25
C GLU A 64 -16.61 13.09 -10.27
N GLU A 65 -17.16 13.41 -9.10
CA GLU A 65 -18.36 14.26 -8.98
C GLU A 65 -18.15 15.68 -9.54
N VAL A 66 -17.00 16.29 -9.24
CA VAL A 66 -16.72 17.69 -9.62
C VAL A 66 -16.26 17.80 -11.07
N THR A 67 -15.49 16.84 -11.57
CA THR A 67 -14.83 16.95 -12.87
C THR A 67 -15.48 16.13 -13.97
N GLY A 68 -16.24 15.08 -13.61
CA GLY A 68 -16.74 14.07 -14.55
C GLY A 68 -15.65 13.13 -15.09
N GLU A 69 -14.42 13.25 -14.61
CA GLU A 69 -13.31 12.34 -14.99
C GLU A 69 -13.36 11.07 -14.15
N VAL A 70 -13.32 9.91 -14.78
CA VAL A 70 -13.27 8.61 -14.08
C VAL A 70 -11.86 8.38 -13.55
N VAL A 71 -11.73 8.16 -12.24
CA VAL A 71 -10.48 7.84 -11.57
C VAL A 71 -10.16 6.36 -11.75
N ASP A 72 -8.94 6.06 -12.17
CA ASP A 72 -8.44 4.71 -12.36
C ASP A 72 -7.61 4.23 -11.16
N GLU A 73 -6.81 5.13 -10.58
CA GLU A 73 -5.89 4.84 -9.48
C GLU A 73 -5.53 6.10 -8.71
N ILE A 74 -5.15 5.92 -7.45
CA ILE A 74 -4.65 7.00 -6.58
C ILE A 74 -3.29 6.64 -6.02
N ILE A 75 -2.36 7.58 -6.12
CA ILE A 75 -1.00 7.49 -5.58
C ILE A 75 -0.79 8.65 -4.61
N PHE A 76 -0.61 8.36 -3.34
CA PHE A 76 -0.34 9.37 -2.33
C PHE A 76 1.16 9.51 -2.10
N LEU A 77 1.65 10.75 -2.10
CA LEU A 77 3.03 11.10 -1.71
C LEU A 77 3.01 11.54 -0.25
N SER A 78 3.79 10.89 0.61
CA SER A 78 3.66 11.08 2.05
C SER A 78 4.98 10.90 2.80
N LYS A 79 4.94 11.10 4.12
CA LYS A 79 6.03 10.81 5.03
C LYS A 79 5.82 9.52 5.79
N HIS A 80 6.86 8.75 5.91
CA HIS A 80 6.96 7.64 6.86
C HIS A 80 7.60 8.10 8.18
N THR A 81 7.13 7.54 9.29
CA THR A 81 7.71 7.77 10.62
C THR A 81 8.01 6.43 11.29
N ALA A 82 9.27 6.17 11.64
CA ALA A 82 9.67 4.95 12.32
C ALA A 82 10.50 5.24 13.59
N VAL A 83 10.27 4.45 14.63
CA VAL A 83 11.00 4.53 15.89
C VAL A 83 12.51 4.28 15.71
N THR A 84 12.88 3.49 14.71
CA THR A 84 14.28 3.17 14.41
C THR A 84 15.07 4.31 13.81
N ASN A 85 14.41 5.40 13.40
CA ASN A 85 14.99 6.56 12.72
C ASN A 85 15.86 6.21 11.50
N ARG A 86 15.70 5.02 10.92
CA ARG A 86 16.42 4.65 9.69
C ARG A 86 15.75 5.30 8.49
N PRO A 87 16.53 5.93 7.59
CA PRO A 87 15.95 6.46 6.37
C PRO A 87 15.41 5.32 5.49
N ALA A 88 14.24 5.54 4.93
CA ALA A 88 13.59 4.57 4.05
C ALA A 88 12.83 5.26 2.93
N LEU A 89 12.73 4.60 1.78
CA LEU A 89 11.74 4.88 0.76
C LEU A 89 10.80 3.68 0.71
N THR A 90 9.52 3.93 0.92
CA THR A 90 8.56 2.86 1.14
C THR A 90 7.37 2.93 0.19
N VAL A 91 6.78 1.76 -0.05
CA VAL A 91 5.53 1.61 -0.79
C VAL A 91 4.60 0.74 0.04
N HIS A 92 3.32 1.11 0.13
CA HIS A 92 2.37 0.28 0.87
C HIS A 92 0.90 0.45 0.46
N PRO A 93 0.08 -0.59 0.68
CA PRO A 93 -1.36 -0.53 0.58
C PRO A 93 -1.97 0.02 1.87
N ILE A 94 -3.16 0.59 1.80
CA ILE A 94 -3.83 1.22 2.94
C ILE A 94 -5.05 0.46 3.43
N GLY A 95 -5.34 0.62 4.72
CA GLY A 95 -6.50 0.03 5.38
C GLY A 95 -6.28 -0.20 6.86
N VAL A 96 -7.36 -0.28 7.58
CA VAL A 96 -7.41 -0.58 9.03
C VAL A 96 -8.40 -1.74 9.31
N PRO A 97 -8.22 -2.89 8.63
CA PRO A 97 -9.19 -3.99 8.64
C PRO A 97 -9.33 -4.64 10.02
N HIS A 98 -8.39 -4.39 10.92
CA HIS A 98 -8.35 -4.95 12.27
C HIS A 98 -9.11 -4.12 13.31
N LEU A 99 -9.51 -2.90 12.99
CA LEU A 99 -10.27 -2.05 13.91
C LEU A 99 -11.73 -2.52 13.96
N LYS A 100 -12.34 -2.42 15.15
CA LYS A 100 -13.75 -2.75 15.38
C LYS A 100 -14.63 -1.58 14.98
N GLU A 101 -15.88 -1.86 14.64
CA GLU A 101 -16.89 -0.83 14.47
C GLU A 101 -16.99 0.04 15.74
N GLY A 102 -16.94 1.36 15.58
CA GLY A 102 -16.91 2.33 16.68
C GLY A 102 -15.51 2.73 17.14
N ASP A 103 -14.45 2.04 16.71
CA ASP A 103 -13.08 2.53 16.93
C ASP A 103 -12.83 3.79 16.10
N VAL A 104 -12.00 4.70 16.61
CA VAL A 104 -11.55 5.88 15.85
C VAL A 104 -10.14 5.62 15.32
N PRO A 105 -9.95 5.47 13.99
CA PRO A 105 -8.63 5.29 13.43
C PRO A 105 -7.75 6.53 13.72
N PRO A 106 -6.53 6.35 14.24
CA PRO A 106 -5.68 7.48 14.60
C PRO A 106 -5.11 8.24 13.38
N GLN A 107 -5.13 7.63 12.22
CA GLN A 107 -4.56 8.16 10.98
C GLN A 107 -5.49 7.90 9.79
N GLY A 108 -6.75 8.31 9.90
CA GLY A 108 -7.72 8.14 8.83
C GLY A 108 -8.09 6.68 8.53
N GLY A 109 -8.94 6.51 7.54
CA GLY A 109 -9.51 5.22 7.18
C GLY A 109 -10.82 4.92 7.90
N LYS A 110 -11.41 3.78 7.60
CA LYS A 110 -12.67 3.30 8.18
C LYS A 110 -12.43 1.97 8.90
N PRO A 111 -12.88 1.81 10.15
CA PRO A 111 -12.75 0.55 10.87
C PRO A 111 -13.24 -0.65 10.07
N GLY A 112 -12.50 -1.74 10.09
CA GLY A 112 -12.85 -2.97 9.38
C GLY A 112 -12.75 -2.89 7.85
N TRP A 113 -12.00 -1.92 7.31
CA TRP A 113 -11.87 -1.68 5.87
C TRP A 113 -10.41 -1.73 5.40
N ALA A 114 -10.23 -2.10 4.13
CA ALA A 114 -8.99 -1.96 3.38
C ALA A 114 -9.30 -1.50 1.95
N ALA A 115 -8.46 -0.64 1.39
CA ALA A 115 -8.59 -0.18 0.02
C ALA A 115 -8.27 -1.31 -0.98
N VAL A 116 -8.74 -1.18 -2.20
CA VAL A 116 -8.24 -1.99 -3.31
C VAL A 116 -6.74 -1.68 -3.49
N PRO A 117 -5.83 -2.67 -3.37
CA PRO A 117 -4.40 -2.41 -3.47
C PRO A 117 -4.00 -2.12 -4.92
N SER A 118 -3.13 -1.13 -5.12
CA SER A 118 -2.59 -0.86 -6.46
C SER A 118 -1.73 -2.02 -6.97
N PRO A 119 -1.95 -2.50 -8.19
CA PRO A 119 -1.07 -3.50 -8.78
C PRO A 119 0.35 -3.00 -9.03
N ARG A 120 0.59 -1.72 -8.99
CA ARG A 120 1.94 -1.14 -9.20
C ARG A 120 2.92 -1.41 -8.07
N MET A 121 2.48 -1.79 -6.88
CA MET A 121 3.35 -1.88 -5.69
C MET A 121 4.63 -2.69 -5.92
N THR A 122 4.55 -3.94 -6.36
CA THR A 122 5.76 -4.75 -6.61
C THR A 122 6.61 -4.21 -7.77
N PRO A 123 6.07 -3.94 -8.96
CA PRO A 123 6.86 -3.39 -10.06
C PRO A 123 7.53 -2.05 -9.71
N TRP A 124 6.82 -1.19 -8.97
CA TRP A 124 7.36 0.09 -8.56
C TRP A 124 8.39 -0.02 -7.45
N LEU A 125 8.25 -0.95 -6.52
CA LEU A 125 9.30 -1.26 -5.54
C LEU A 125 10.62 -1.65 -6.24
N ILE A 126 10.53 -2.49 -7.28
CA ILE A 126 11.70 -2.91 -8.07
C ILE A 126 12.31 -1.72 -8.82
N LEU A 127 11.48 -0.88 -9.43
CA LEU A 127 11.92 0.33 -10.11
C LEU A 127 12.53 1.34 -9.12
N LEU A 128 11.87 1.55 -7.96
CA LEU A 128 12.36 2.42 -6.89
C LEU A 128 13.75 2.01 -6.41
N ASN A 129 13.97 0.71 -6.20
CA ASN A 129 15.29 0.20 -5.80
C ASN A 129 16.37 0.49 -6.87
N LYS A 130 16.06 0.34 -8.16
CA LYS A 130 16.99 0.68 -9.25
C LYS A 130 17.30 2.17 -9.27
N LEU A 131 16.28 3.02 -9.14
CA LEU A 131 16.44 4.47 -9.13
C LEU A 131 17.23 4.94 -7.89
N ALA A 132 16.92 4.41 -6.71
CA ALA A 132 17.64 4.71 -5.49
C ALA A 132 19.13 4.31 -5.58
N GLN A 133 19.45 3.19 -6.21
CA GLN A 133 20.85 2.80 -6.48
C GLN A 133 21.53 3.76 -7.46
N SER A 134 20.88 4.14 -8.54
CA SER A 134 21.45 5.06 -9.55
C SER A 134 21.69 6.48 -9.01
N HIS A 135 20.91 6.88 -7.99
CA HIS A 135 21.05 8.15 -7.28
C HIS A 135 21.93 8.05 -6.02
N ASN A 136 22.59 6.92 -5.77
CA ASN A 136 23.46 6.67 -4.60
C ASN A 136 22.75 6.82 -3.24
N LEU A 137 21.45 6.58 -3.19
CA LEU A 137 20.70 6.57 -1.93
C LEU A 137 20.85 5.25 -1.16
N VAL A 138 21.20 4.15 -1.84
CA VAL A 138 21.48 2.85 -1.21
C VAL A 138 22.98 2.74 -0.97
N PRO A 139 23.45 2.31 0.22
CA PRO A 139 22.68 1.64 1.29
C PRO A 139 22.14 2.57 2.39
N GLU A 140 22.23 3.88 2.27
CA GLU A 140 21.73 4.80 3.30
C GLU A 140 20.23 4.61 3.52
N PHE A 141 19.44 4.65 2.44
CA PHE A 141 18.01 4.42 2.50
C PHE A 141 17.66 2.93 2.33
N GLU A 142 16.83 2.41 3.21
CA GLU A 142 16.17 1.12 3.04
C GLU A 142 15.03 1.27 2.02
N ILE A 143 14.98 0.37 1.02
CA ILE A 143 13.91 0.33 0.03
C ILE A 143 13.01 -0.84 0.34
N THR A 144 11.78 -0.59 0.79
CA THR A 144 10.93 -1.66 1.32
C THR A 144 9.43 -1.42 1.11
N LEU A 145 8.65 -2.49 1.26
CA LEU A 145 7.21 -2.38 1.48
C LEU A 145 6.92 -2.20 2.98
N GLU A 146 5.76 -1.63 3.27
CA GLU A 146 5.19 -1.63 4.60
C GLU A 146 3.91 -2.47 4.65
N ALA A 147 3.59 -2.94 5.85
CA ALA A 147 2.32 -3.59 6.12
C ALA A 147 1.15 -2.62 5.87
N THR A 148 0.00 -3.15 5.50
CA THR A 148 -1.25 -2.41 5.36
C THR A 148 -1.60 -1.66 6.64
N HIS A 149 -1.76 -0.35 6.55
CA HIS A 149 -2.14 0.50 7.67
C HIS A 149 -2.79 1.81 7.19
N HIS A 150 -3.37 2.58 8.07
CA HIS A 150 -4.04 3.88 7.94
C HIS A 150 -4.98 4.06 6.72
N GLY A 151 -5.55 5.27 6.60
CA GLY A 151 -6.37 5.76 5.49
C GLY A 151 -5.57 6.63 4.51
N PRO A 152 -6.24 7.45 3.73
CA PRO A 152 -7.69 7.75 3.75
C PRO A 152 -8.55 6.65 3.12
N VAL A 153 -9.88 6.74 3.26
CA VAL A 153 -10.83 5.85 2.56
C VAL A 153 -10.85 6.17 1.07
N THR A 154 -10.71 5.15 0.24
CA THR A 154 -10.78 5.25 -1.22
C THR A 154 -11.56 4.08 -1.80
N SER A 155 -12.15 4.22 -2.99
CA SER A 155 -12.86 3.16 -3.72
C SER A 155 -12.04 2.61 -4.89
N LYS A 156 -10.93 3.23 -5.24
CA LYS A 156 -10.07 2.88 -6.38
C LYS A 156 -8.76 2.23 -5.92
N PRO A 157 -8.05 1.52 -6.80
CA PRO A 157 -6.71 1.04 -6.53
C PRO A 157 -5.83 2.14 -5.96
N THR A 158 -5.24 1.88 -4.79
CA THR A 158 -4.53 2.92 -4.03
C THR A 158 -3.21 2.39 -3.47
N MET A 159 -2.18 3.25 -3.49
CA MET A 159 -0.92 3.03 -2.78
C MET A 159 -0.34 4.35 -2.25
N PHE A 160 0.51 4.23 -1.25
CA PHE A 160 1.37 5.29 -0.73
C PHE A 160 2.81 5.10 -1.18
N LEU A 161 3.47 6.22 -1.46
CA LEU A 161 4.92 6.35 -1.65
C LEU A 161 5.43 7.30 -0.58
N GLU A 162 6.36 6.84 0.25
CA GLU A 162 6.77 7.62 1.41
C GLU A 162 8.29 7.80 1.51
N ILE A 163 8.70 8.94 2.05
CA ILE A 163 10.07 9.21 2.46
C ILE A 163 10.12 9.17 3.99
N GLY A 164 10.93 8.34 4.56
CA GLY A 164 11.11 8.16 6.00
C GLY A 164 12.55 8.38 6.45
N SER A 165 12.75 8.50 7.75
CA SER A 165 11.80 8.28 8.84
C SER A 165 11.72 9.45 9.80
N THR A 166 12.51 10.51 9.59
CA THR A 166 12.59 11.69 10.46
C THR A 166 12.52 12.98 9.65
N SER A 167 12.34 14.11 10.34
CA SER A 167 12.28 15.43 9.70
C SER A 167 13.50 15.76 8.84
N GLU A 168 14.66 15.22 9.16
CA GLU A 168 15.87 15.36 8.37
C GLU A 168 15.73 14.69 7.01
N TYR A 169 15.24 13.45 6.99
CA TYR A 169 15.07 12.66 5.75
C TYR A 169 13.87 13.11 4.92
N TRP A 170 12.79 13.61 5.54
CA TRP A 170 11.64 14.15 4.82
C TRP A 170 11.97 15.33 3.92
N GLN A 171 13.05 16.07 4.25
CA GLN A 171 13.50 17.24 3.48
C GLN A 171 14.53 16.90 2.39
N ARG A 172 14.96 15.63 2.27
CA ARG A 172 15.99 15.20 1.31
C ARG A 172 15.53 15.38 -0.13
N GLN A 173 16.16 16.30 -0.82
CA GLN A 173 15.81 16.64 -2.22
C GLN A 173 16.18 15.52 -3.20
N ASP A 174 17.26 14.80 -2.96
CA ASP A 174 17.66 13.64 -3.76
C ASP A 174 16.66 12.47 -3.63
N ALA A 175 16.15 12.21 -2.43
CA ALA A 175 15.05 11.24 -2.21
C ALA A 175 13.76 11.70 -2.91
N ALA A 176 13.44 13.00 -2.81
CA ALA A 176 12.28 13.59 -3.49
C ALA A 176 12.38 13.46 -5.02
N GLN A 177 13.56 13.65 -5.60
CA GLN A 177 13.82 13.45 -7.03
C GLN A 177 13.62 12.00 -7.45
N VAL A 178 14.09 11.04 -6.63
CA VAL A 178 13.89 9.59 -6.89
C VAL A 178 12.40 9.23 -6.90
N ILE A 179 11.61 9.73 -5.94
CA ILE A 179 10.15 9.50 -5.92
C ILE A 179 9.48 10.16 -7.13
N ALA A 180 9.86 11.38 -7.48
CA ALA A 180 9.32 12.07 -8.66
C ALA A 180 9.63 11.31 -9.97
N GLN A 181 10.86 10.82 -10.11
CA GLN A 181 11.27 10.01 -11.25
C GLN A 181 10.54 8.66 -11.28
N LEU A 182 10.34 8.04 -10.13
CA LEU A 182 9.54 6.81 -10.02
C LEU A 182 8.11 7.02 -10.56
N VAL A 183 7.44 8.09 -10.15
CA VAL A 183 6.10 8.42 -10.65
C VAL A 183 6.13 8.69 -12.15
N TRP A 184 7.09 9.48 -12.62
CA TRP A 184 7.23 9.83 -14.03
C TRP A 184 7.45 8.60 -14.93
N GLU A 185 8.41 7.75 -14.59
CA GLU A 185 8.71 6.54 -15.35
C GLU A 185 7.64 5.47 -15.15
N GLY A 186 7.19 5.30 -13.92
CA GLY A 186 6.18 4.30 -13.54
C GLY A 186 4.83 4.49 -14.23
N LEU A 187 4.43 5.74 -14.47
CA LEU A 187 3.22 6.08 -15.24
C LEU A 187 3.47 6.20 -16.76
N GLY A 188 4.71 6.06 -17.23
CA GLY A 188 5.05 6.18 -18.64
C GLY A 188 4.93 7.61 -19.18
N MET A 189 4.99 8.64 -18.33
CA MET A 189 4.75 10.04 -18.70
C MET A 189 5.78 10.59 -19.69
N GLY A 190 6.99 10.01 -19.73
CA GLY A 190 8.05 10.37 -20.67
C GLY A 190 7.92 9.72 -22.05
N GLY A 191 6.79 9.12 -22.39
CA GLY A 191 6.57 8.37 -23.64
C GLY A 191 7.07 6.92 -23.60
N GLY A 192 7.47 6.44 -22.42
CA GLY A 192 7.75 5.03 -22.16
C GLY A 192 6.47 4.23 -21.87
N GLU A 193 6.61 2.91 -21.68
CA GLU A 193 5.53 2.07 -21.23
C GLU A 193 5.32 2.24 -19.73
N ALA A 194 4.05 2.35 -19.30
CA ALA A 194 3.72 2.38 -17.88
C ALA A 194 4.04 1.04 -17.21
N VAL A 195 4.60 1.12 -16.01
CA VAL A 195 5.08 -0.05 -15.25
C VAL A 195 4.00 -0.51 -14.26
N GLY A 196 3.72 -1.82 -14.27
CA GLY A 196 2.84 -2.43 -13.26
C GLY A 196 1.35 -2.37 -13.61
N ASN A 197 1.00 -2.22 -14.86
CA ASN A 197 -0.40 -2.31 -15.31
C ASN A 197 -0.89 -3.76 -15.18
N TRP A 198 -2.01 -3.94 -14.46
CA TRP A 198 -2.74 -5.20 -14.43
C TRP A 198 -3.72 -5.26 -15.59
N ASN A 199 -3.68 -6.33 -16.38
CA ASN A 199 -4.56 -6.52 -17.54
C ASN A 199 -4.88 -8.00 -17.75
N SER A 200 -5.66 -8.33 -18.77
CA SER A 200 -6.07 -9.71 -19.08
C SER A 200 -4.89 -10.67 -19.33
N MET A 201 -3.74 -10.18 -19.76
CA MET A 201 -2.51 -10.99 -19.94
C MET A 201 -1.85 -11.33 -18.58
N SER A 202 -2.24 -10.66 -17.52
CA SER A 202 -1.77 -10.92 -16.15
C SER A 202 -2.55 -12.05 -15.46
N SER A 203 -3.56 -12.62 -16.10
CA SER A 203 -4.33 -13.76 -15.59
C SER A 203 -3.40 -14.92 -15.21
N ASN A 204 -3.70 -15.61 -14.10
CA ASN A 204 -2.90 -16.68 -13.50
C ASN A 204 -1.53 -16.24 -12.92
N LYS A 205 -1.23 -14.95 -12.86
CA LYS A 205 -0.09 -14.46 -12.06
C LYS A 205 -0.39 -14.65 -10.56
N LYS A 206 0.67 -14.89 -9.80
CA LYS A 206 0.57 -15.10 -8.35
C LYS A 206 0.59 -13.77 -7.60
N ILE A 207 -0.34 -13.63 -6.68
CA ILE A 207 -0.47 -12.45 -5.82
C ILE A 207 -0.25 -12.89 -4.38
N LEU A 208 0.70 -12.26 -3.71
CA LEU A 208 0.99 -12.51 -2.32
C LEU A 208 0.03 -11.73 -1.42
N LEU A 209 -0.70 -12.44 -0.56
CA LEU A 209 -1.36 -11.91 0.62
C LEU A 209 -0.47 -12.21 1.82
N GLY A 210 0.15 -11.19 2.41
CA GLY A 210 1.06 -11.37 3.55
C GLY A 210 0.31 -11.44 4.88
N ILE A 211 0.62 -12.45 5.70
CA ILE A 211 0.02 -12.62 7.04
C ILE A 211 1.15 -12.74 8.07
N GLY A 212 1.25 -11.77 8.97
CA GLY A 212 2.29 -11.67 9.98
C GLY A 212 3.48 -10.83 9.53
N GLY A 213 4.50 -10.79 10.36
CA GLY A 213 5.66 -9.91 10.20
C GLY A 213 5.54 -8.61 11.01
N GLY A 214 6.59 -7.85 10.99
CA GLY A 214 6.64 -6.48 11.52
C GLY A 214 6.15 -5.47 10.48
N HIS A 215 6.40 -4.20 10.73
CA HIS A 215 5.96 -3.11 9.86
C HIS A 215 6.56 -3.20 8.44
N TYR A 216 7.84 -3.50 8.31
CA TYR A 216 8.53 -3.65 7.02
C TYR A 216 8.46 -5.07 6.41
N VAL A 217 7.65 -5.95 6.98
CA VAL A 217 7.31 -7.28 6.44
C VAL A 217 8.49 -8.08 5.84
N PRO A 218 9.63 -8.23 6.53
CA PRO A 218 10.90 -8.66 5.91
C PRO A 218 10.83 -10.03 5.24
N ARG A 219 10.02 -10.97 5.77
CA ARG A 219 9.88 -12.31 5.17
C ARG A 219 9.06 -12.31 3.90
N HIS A 220 8.11 -11.37 3.77
CA HIS A 220 7.38 -11.16 2.53
C HIS A 220 8.27 -10.46 1.51
N MET A 221 9.10 -9.50 1.95
CA MET A 221 10.12 -8.87 1.12
C MET A 221 11.11 -9.89 0.52
N ASP A 222 11.55 -10.91 1.28
CA ASP A 222 12.40 -11.99 0.77
C ASP A 222 11.77 -12.73 -0.42
N ILE A 223 10.44 -12.84 -0.48
CA ILE A 223 9.71 -13.45 -1.59
C ILE A 223 9.63 -12.47 -2.77
N ILE A 224 9.22 -11.25 -2.48
CA ILE A 224 8.94 -10.22 -3.49
C ILE A 224 10.19 -9.85 -4.28
N LEU A 225 11.32 -9.68 -3.61
CA LEU A 225 12.59 -9.31 -4.23
C LEU A 225 13.18 -10.39 -5.15
N LYS A 226 12.73 -11.65 -5.06
CA LYS A 226 13.09 -12.68 -6.03
C LYS A 226 12.38 -12.53 -7.37
N GLY A 227 11.31 -11.73 -7.42
CA GLY A 227 10.57 -11.41 -8.62
C GLY A 227 9.49 -12.42 -8.99
N GLY A 228 8.65 -12.04 -9.96
CA GLY A 228 7.60 -12.91 -10.50
C GLY A 228 6.29 -12.94 -9.70
N VAL A 229 6.23 -12.32 -8.52
CA VAL A 229 5.04 -12.24 -7.67
C VAL A 229 4.52 -10.81 -7.58
N TRP A 230 3.22 -10.65 -7.60
CA TRP A 230 2.55 -9.39 -7.29
C TRP A 230 2.17 -9.37 -5.81
N VAL A 231 1.90 -8.19 -5.29
CA VAL A 231 1.57 -8.01 -3.87
C VAL A 231 0.21 -7.34 -3.72
N GLY A 232 -0.63 -7.93 -2.88
CA GLY A 232 -1.86 -7.33 -2.39
C GLY A 232 -1.66 -6.73 -1.00
N HIS A 233 -2.52 -7.06 -0.04
CA HIS A 233 -2.37 -6.61 1.33
C HIS A 233 -1.31 -7.39 2.11
N LEU A 234 -0.69 -6.69 3.07
CA LEU A 234 0.33 -7.21 3.97
C LEU A 234 -0.11 -6.94 5.41
N LEU A 235 -0.68 -7.94 6.07
CA LEU A 235 -1.19 -7.80 7.44
C LEU A 235 -0.08 -8.12 8.44
N SER A 236 0.40 -7.11 9.16
CA SER A 236 1.38 -7.31 10.23
C SER A 236 0.82 -8.16 11.38
N GLY A 237 1.69 -8.74 12.20
CA GLY A 237 1.25 -9.53 13.34
C GLY A 237 0.42 -8.73 14.36
N TYR A 238 0.70 -7.44 14.52
CA TYR A 238 -0.07 -6.56 15.40
C TYR A 238 -1.43 -6.12 14.83
N SER A 239 -1.61 -6.22 13.50
CA SER A 239 -2.90 -5.98 12.83
C SER A 239 -3.80 -7.21 12.79
N LEU A 240 -3.47 -8.25 13.54
CA LEU A 240 -4.27 -9.47 13.67
C LEU A 240 -4.53 -9.78 15.15
N PRO A 241 -5.32 -8.94 15.85
CA PRO A 241 -5.61 -9.14 17.28
C PRO A 241 -6.40 -10.42 17.47
N MET A 242 -5.79 -11.38 18.18
CA MET A 242 -6.35 -12.69 18.53
C MET A 242 -6.46 -12.79 20.05
N GLU A 243 -7.66 -13.02 20.53
CA GLU A 243 -7.93 -13.20 21.96
C GLU A 243 -7.80 -14.69 22.31
N GLU A 244 -6.95 -14.99 23.31
CA GLU A 244 -6.76 -16.37 23.75
C GLU A 244 -8.09 -16.93 24.30
N PRO A 245 -8.48 -18.13 23.90
CA PRO A 245 -9.74 -18.71 24.38
C PRO A 245 -9.68 -18.85 25.89
N ILE A 246 -10.73 -18.38 26.58
CA ILE A 246 -10.93 -18.65 28.00
C ILE A 246 -10.99 -20.17 28.16
N GLU A 247 -10.18 -20.74 29.07
CA GLU A 247 -10.03 -22.16 29.30
C GLU A 247 -11.41 -22.83 29.57
N SER A 248 -12.08 -23.23 28.52
CA SER A 248 -13.06 -24.28 28.53
C SER A 248 -12.33 -25.58 28.19
N LYS A 249 -12.68 -26.71 28.85
CA LYS A 249 -12.07 -28.04 28.66
C LYS A 249 -12.26 -28.62 27.23
N GLY A 250 -12.29 -27.78 26.20
CA GLY A 250 -12.46 -28.13 24.80
C GLY A 250 -11.24 -27.81 23.95
N GLU A 251 -11.12 -28.44 22.81
CA GLU A 251 -10.06 -28.17 21.86
C GLU A 251 -10.03 -26.69 21.44
N LYS A 252 -8.83 -26.08 21.43
CA LYS A 252 -8.58 -24.74 20.89
C LYS A 252 -8.71 -24.81 19.36
N ASN A 253 -9.89 -24.54 18.82
CA ASN A 253 -10.15 -24.46 17.38
C ASN A 253 -10.36 -22.99 16.94
N SER A 254 -10.33 -22.73 15.65
CA SER A 254 -10.49 -21.40 15.07
C SER A 254 -11.76 -20.69 15.54
N ASN A 255 -12.85 -21.43 15.82
CA ASN A 255 -14.15 -20.89 16.18
C ASN A 255 -14.22 -20.30 17.60
N ASN A 256 -13.30 -20.68 18.49
CA ASN A 256 -13.28 -20.26 19.90
C ASN A 256 -12.29 -19.10 20.17
N ILE A 257 -11.62 -18.59 19.12
CA ILE A 257 -10.64 -17.52 19.25
C ILE A 257 -11.31 -16.19 18.88
N GLY A 258 -11.38 -15.28 19.84
CA GLY A 258 -11.92 -13.95 19.67
C GLY A 258 -10.98 -12.99 18.94
N GLY A 259 -11.41 -11.74 18.82
CA GLY A 259 -10.69 -10.68 18.13
C GLY A 259 -11.12 -10.50 16.66
N THR A 260 -10.57 -9.48 16.03
CA THR A 260 -10.95 -9.08 14.65
C THR A 260 -10.11 -9.73 13.55
N TRP A 261 -9.19 -10.60 13.89
CA TRP A 261 -8.23 -11.21 12.98
C TRP A 261 -8.85 -11.92 11.75
N LYS A 262 -9.98 -12.62 11.95
CA LYS A 262 -10.72 -13.28 10.85
C LYS A 262 -11.26 -12.26 9.87
N HIS A 263 -11.90 -11.22 10.40
CA HIS A 263 -12.44 -10.13 9.59
C HIS A 263 -11.32 -9.41 8.84
N ALA A 264 -10.20 -9.10 9.52
CA ALA A 264 -9.05 -8.45 8.92
C ALA A 264 -8.48 -9.26 7.73
N ILE A 265 -8.30 -10.56 7.90
CA ILE A 265 -7.83 -11.44 6.82
C ILE A 265 -8.83 -11.46 5.65
N LYS A 266 -10.14 -11.60 5.95
CA LYS A 266 -11.17 -11.68 4.90
C LYS A 266 -11.26 -10.40 4.07
N VAL A 267 -11.30 -9.24 4.73
CA VAL A 267 -11.35 -7.93 4.06
C VAL A 267 -10.11 -7.70 3.20
N ALA A 268 -8.92 -7.99 3.73
CA ALA A 268 -7.68 -7.85 2.98
C ALA A 268 -7.60 -8.82 1.78
N TYR A 269 -8.10 -10.04 1.95
CA TYR A 269 -8.20 -11.02 0.86
C TYR A 269 -9.15 -10.54 -0.24
N ASP A 270 -10.36 -10.11 0.12
CA ASP A 270 -11.37 -9.68 -0.84
C ASP A 270 -10.91 -8.45 -1.62
N ALA A 271 -10.35 -7.45 -0.96
CA ALA A 271 -9.77 -6.28 -1.61
C ALA A 271 -8.59 -6.66 -2.52
N THR A 272 -7.77 -7.65 -2.11
CA THR A 272 -6.69 -8.15 -2.98
C THR A 272 -7.25 -8.83 -4.23
N VAL A 273 -8.29 -9.65 -4.11
CA VAL A 273 -8.94 -10.29 -5.27
C VAL A 273 -9.52 -9.25 -6.23
N GLU A 274 -10.13 -8.20 -5.69
CA GLU A 274 -10.68 -7.09 -6.48
C GLU A 274 -9.59 -6.34 -7.27
N GLY A 275 -8.43 -6.07 -6.64
CA GLY A 275 -7.30 -5.39 -7.29
C GLY A 275 -6.60 -6.21 -8.37
N PHE A 276 -6.79 -7.54 -8.38
CA PHE A 276 -6.10 -8.45 -9.27
C PHE A 276 -7.06 -9.46 -9.94
N PRO A 277 -8.02 -8.99 -10.75
CA PRO A 277 -9.01 -9.87 -11.37
C PRO A 277 -8.34 -10.95 -12.23
N GLY A 278 -8.71 -12.21 -11.98
CA GLY A 278 -8.17 -13.38 -12.67
C GLY A 278 -6.80 -13.86 -12.16
N GLY A 279 -6.22 -13.19 -11.17
CA GLY A 279 -4.97 -13.60 -10.54
C GLY A 279 -5.17 -14.67 -9.45
N GLU A 280 -4.11 -15.40 -9.12
CA GLU A 280 -4.12 -16.40 -8.07
C GLU A 280 -3.61 -15.80 -6.74
N VAL A 281 -4.53 -15.44 -5.83
CA VAL A 281 -4.17 -14.91 -4.51
C VAL A 281 -3.74 -16.06 -3.60
N ILE A 282 -2.51 -15.98 -3.08
CA ILE A 282 -1.90 -17.00 -2.21
C ILE A 282 -1.46 -16.33 -0.91
N ALA A 283 -1.93 -16.84 0.23
CA ALA A 283 -1.53 -16.38 1.54
C ALA A 283 -0.15 -16.94 1.93
N HIS A 284 0.77 -16.08 2.34
CA HIS A 284 2.02 -16.47 2.97
C HIS A 284 2.02 -16.06 4.43
N ILE A 285 2.26 -17.01 5.33
CA ILE A 285 2.26 -16.80 6.77
C ILE A 285 3.69 -16.65 7.28
N ASP A 286 4.03 -15.51 7.89
CA ASP A 286 5.24 -15.40 8.69
C ASP A 286 5.05 -16.12 10.03
N HIS A 287 5.43 -17.38 10.06
CA HIS A 287 5.26 -18.25 11.21
C HIS A 287 5.96 -17.76 12.49
N LYS A 288 6.94 -16.83 12.39
CA LYS A 288 7.63 -16.30 13.58
C LYS A 288 6.81 -15.24 14.31
N SER A 289 5.81 -14.68 13.66
CA SER A 289 4.94 -13.65 14.23
C SER A 289 3.86 -14.18 15.18
N PHE A 290 3.67 -15.50 15.22
CA PHE A 290 2.53 -16.09 15.89
C PHE A 290 2.92 -17.22 16.87
N LYS A 291 2.17 -17.33 17.98
CA LYS A 291 2.19 -18.50 18.87
C LYS A 291 1.63 -19.73 18.14
N GLY A 292 1.91 -20.93 18.65
CA GLY A 292 1.46 -22.19 18.03
C GLY A 292 -0.06 -22.25 17.78
N TRP A 293 -0.86 -21.87 18.79
CA TRP A 293 -2.31 -21.87 18.69
C TRP A 293 -2.85 -20.83 17.68
N GLN A 294 -2.20 -19.67 17.57
CA GLN A 294 -2.56 -18.64 16.59
C GLN A 294 -2.33 -19.14 15.16
N LYS A 295 -1.17 -19.75 14.92
CA LYS A 295 -0.85 -20.35 13.60
C LYS A 295 -1.88 -21.41 13.21
N LYS A 296 -2.21 -22.31 14.15
CA LYS A 296 -3.21 -23.35 13.89
C LYS A 296 -4.54 -22.73 13.49
N ALA A 297 -5.01 -21.75 14.24
CA ALA A 297 -6.27 -21.06 13.95
C ALA A 297 -6.27 -20.32 12.60
N ILE A 298 -5.16 -19.62 12.25
CA ILE A 298 -5.04 -18.94 10.96
C ILE A 298 -5.10 -19.96 9.81
N VAL A 299 -4.36 -21.06 9.90
CA VAL A 299 -4.36 -22.12 8.88
C VAL A 299 -5.74 -22.75 8.72
N GLU A 300 -6.42 -23.07 9.82
CA GLU A 300 -7.79 -23.60 9.80
C GLU A 300 -8.74 -22.61 9.13
N TYR A 301 -8.71 -21.34 9.53
CA TYR A 301 -9.57 -20.31 8.94
C TYR A 301 -9.34 -20.10 7.44
N LEU A 302 -8.08 -20.04 7.00
CA LEU A 302 -7.75 -19.93 5.58
C LEU A 302 -8.29 -21.13 4.79
N GLY A 303 -8.21 -22.34 5.36
CA GLY A 303 -8.81 -23.54 4.77
C GLY A 303 -10.34 -23.45 4.68
N GLU A 304 -11.03 -22.99 5.75
CA GLU A 304 -12.47 -22.74 5.75
C GLU A 304 -12.91 -21.74 4.68
N GLN A 305 -12.07 -20.73 4.40
CA GLN A 305 -12.32 -19.70 3.37
C GLN A 305 -11.86 -20.11 1.96
N ASN A 306 -11.31 -21.33 1.78
CA ASN A 306 -10.69 -21.79 0.53
C ASN A 306 -9.56 -20.87 0.04
N ILE A 307 -8.84 -20.21 0.95
CA ILE A 307 -7.69 -19.37 0.63
C ILE A 307 -6.44 -20.26 0.60
N LYS A 308 -5.79 -20.32 -0.55
CA LYS A 308 -4.57 -21.10 -0.75
C LYS A 308 -3.43 -20.56 0.12
N ILE A 309 -2.73 -21.44 0.81
CA ILE A 309 -1.52 -21.12 1.59
C ILE A 309 -0.30 -21.56 0.79
N GLY A 310 0.67 -20.68 0.62
CA GLY A 310 1.93 -20.95 -0.08
C GLY A 310 3.16 -20.83 0.83
N LYS A 311 4.17 -21.63 0.52
CA LYS A 311 5.55 -21.46 1.01
C LYS A 311 6.31 -20.54 0.06
N PRO A 312 7.46 -19.96 0.47
CA PRO A 312 8.24 -19.07 -0.42
C PRO A 312 8.47 -19.63 -1.83
N GLY A 313 8.74 -20.92 -1.98
CA GLY A 313 8.97 -21.56 -3.29
C GLY A 313 7.73 -21.65 -4.19
N ASP A 314 6.54 -21.48 -3.64
CA ASP A 314 5.29 -21.55 -4.41
C ASP A 314 5.00 -20.27 -5.20
N PHE A 315 5.80 -19.21 -4.97
CA PHE A 315 5.63 -17.90 -5.61
C PHE A 315 6.48 -17.68 -6.86
N TYR A 316 7.38 -18.59 -7.16
CA TYR A 316 8.30 -18.53 -8.33
C TYR A 316 7.93 -19.53 -9.41
#